data_7ed5b78e9d6dfc6e1af2bdc6d5d5c19e
#
_entry.id   7ed5b78e9d6dfc6e1af2bdc6d5d5c19e
#
_cell.length_a   1.000
_cell.length_b   1.000
_cell.length_c   1.000
_cell.angle_alpha   90.00
_cell.angle_beta   90.00
_cell.angle_gamma   90.00
#
_symmetry.space_group_name_H-M   'P 1'
#
loop_
_entity.id
_entity.type
_entity.pdbx_description
1 polymer ?
#
loop_
_entity_poly.entity_id
_entity_poly.type
_entity_poly.pdbx_seq_one_letter_code
_entity_poly.pdbx_strand_id
1 'polypeptide(L)'
;GLASVALVGYTNAGKSTLFNALTGADAYAADQLFATLDPTVRRIELAGGGVVLADTVGFVRDLPHELVAAFRSTLSEAREADLLLHVIDADDPLREERMAQVDAVLREIGAGEIPQLLVFNKIDRIEGAEPRIDQRGEDRHAVWLSARDGLGLDLLREALGDRLGLRRVVGDVLLPTNAGRLRAR
;
A
#
# COMPACT_ATOMS: atom_id res chain seq x y z
N GLY A 1 14.21 -5.52 13.71
CA GLY A 1 14.21 -5.51 12.26
C GLY A 1 13.38 -4.38 11.69
N LEU A 2 13.40 -4.26 10.39
CA LEU A 2 12.64 -3.23 9.72
C LEU A 2 11.18 -3.64 9.60
N ALA A 3 10.29 -2.66 9.64
CA ALA A 3 8.88 -2.93 9.38
C ALA A 3 8.71 -3.36 7.92
N SER A 4 7.74 -4.20 7.68
CA SER A 4 7.50 -4.77 6.37
C SER A 4 6.13 -4.34 5.87
N VAL A 5 6.07 -3.84 4.64
CA VAL A 5 4.84 -3.37 4.02
C VAL A 5 4.69 -4.09 2.69
N ALA A 6 3.54 -4.67 2.45
CA ALA A 6 3.27 -5.35 1.19
C ALA A 6 2.17 -4.62 0.43
N LEU A 7 2.35 -4.49 -0.87
CA LEU A 7 1.35 -3.89 -1.74
C LEU A 7 0.43 -4.97 -2.29
N VAL A 8 -0.86 -4.76 -2.17
CA VAL A 8 -1.85 -5.68 -2.72
C VAL A 8 -2.88 -4.89 -3.53
N GLY A 9 -3.55 -5.54 -4.44
CA GLY A 9 -4.58 -4.88 -5.23
C GLY A 9 -4.78 -5.58 -6.56
N TYR A 10 -5.80 -5.14 -7.29
CA TYR A 10 -6.06 -5.66 -8.62
C TYR A 10 -4.93 -5.28 -9.57
N THR A 11 -4.81 -6.05 -10.65
CA THR A 11 -3.72 -5.86 -11.60
C THR A 11 -3.68 -4.47 -12.22
N ASN A 12 -4.85 -3.85 -12.42
CA ASN A 12 -4.89 -2.54 -13.08
C ASN A 12 -5.00 -1.37 -12.12
N ALA A 13 -4.74 -1.60 -10.83
CA ALA A 13 -4.84 -0.52 -9.85
C ALA A 13 -3.65 0.43 -9.87
N GLY A 14 -2.58 0.05 -10.56
CA GLY A 14 -1.38 0.87 -10.60
C GLY A 14 -0.40 0.51 -9.51
N LYS A 15 -0.44 -0.71 -9.04
CA LYS A 15 0.36 -1.20 -7.94
C LYS A 15 1.85 -1.11 -8.25
N SER A 16 2.26 -1.56 -9.44
CA SER A 16 3.67 -1.51 -9.83
C SER A 16 4.16 -0.08 -10.06
N THR A 17 3.30 0.76 -10.62
CA THR A 17 3.65 2.17 -10.79
C THR A 17 3.89 2.82 -9.43
N LEU A 18 3.04 2.51 -8.46
CA LEU A 18 3.22 3.04 -7.12
C LEU A 18 4.50 2.51 -6.48
N PHE A 19 4.74 1.21 -6.64
CA PHE A 19 5.95 0.61 -6.09
C PHE A 19 7.20 1.30 -6.66
N ASN A 20 7.22 1.50 -7.97
CA ASN A 20 8.35 2.17 -8.61
C ASN A 20 8.49 3.62 -8.14
N ALA A 21 7.37 4.31 -7.98
CA ALA A 21 7.41 5.69 -7.51
C ALA A 21 7.97 5.80 -6.09
N LEU A 22 7.62 4.85 -5.24
CA LEU A 22 8.09 4.86 -3.86
C LEU A 22 9.55 4.44 -3.73
N THR A 23 9.99 3.53 -4.59
CA THR A 23 11.33 2.98 -4.47
C THR A 23 12.35 3.68 -5.37
N GLY A 24 11.87 4.45 -6.33
CA GLY A 24 12.76 5.05 -7.32
C GLY A 24 13.27 4.04 -8.33
N ALA A 25 12.67 2.85 -8.39
CA ALA A 25 13.10 1.84 -9.34
C ALA A 25 12.22 1.93 -10.59
N ASP A 26 12.79 1.65 -11.74
CA ASP A 26 12.01 1.56 -12.96
C ASP A 26 12.13 0.15 -13.51
N ALA A 27 11.98 -0.78 -12.63
CA ALA A 27 12.49 -2.11 -12.85
C ALA A 27 11.59 -2.99 -13.68
N TYR A 28 10.30 -2.75 -13.77
CA TYR A 28 9.53 -3.71 -14.52
C TYR A 28 8.23 -3.12 -15.02
N ALA A 29 7.67 -3.82 -16.01
CA ALA A 29 6.46 -3.39 -16.67
C ALA A 29 5.29 -3.54 -15.75
N ALA A 30 4.56 -2.49 -15.61
CA ALA A 30 3.58 -2.41 -14.58
C ALA A 30 2.29 -3.13 -14.86
N ASP A 31 1.92 -3.26 -16.12
CA ASP A 31 0.54 -3.58 -16.42
C ASP A 31 0.33 -4.99 -16.92
N GLN A 32 1.29 -5.85 -16.73
CA GLN A 32 1.13 -7.21 -17.16
C GLN A 32 0.37 -8.01 -16.14
N LEU A 33 -0.52 -8.86 -16.63
CA LEU A 33 -1.21 -9.79 -15.77
C LEU A 33 -0.19 -10.72 -15.11
N PHE A 34 -0.25 -10.87 -13.80
CA PHE A 34 0.67 -11.71 -13.07
C PHE A 34 2.12 -11.33 -13.28
N ALA A 35 2.38 -10.02 -13.37
CA ALA A 35 3.73 -9.53 -13.62
C ALA A 35 4.72 -9.93 -12.52
N THR A 36 4.23 -10.14 -11.30
CA THR A 36 5.08 -10.48 -10.17
C THR A 36 4.75 -11.87 -9.68
N LEU A 37 5.49 -12.87 -10.17
CA LEU A 37 5.38 -14.22 -9.65
C LEU A 37 6.24 -14.39 -8.41
N ASP A 38 7.41 -13.77 -8.41
CA ASP A 38 8.25 -13.69 -7.24
C ASP A 38 8.15 -12.27 -6.68
N PRO A 39 7.98 -12.10 -5.39
CA PRO A 39 7.82 -10.76 -4.87
C PRO A 39 9.08 -9.94 -5.09
N THR A 40 8.88 -8.71 -5.51
CA THR A 40 9.97 -7.74 -5.61
C THR A 40 10.02 -7.00 -4.29
N VAL A 41 11.19 -7.01 -3.67
CA VAL A 41 11.36 -6.44 -2.33
C VAL A 41 12.41 -5.36 -2.40
N ARG A 42 12.10 -4.20 -1.83
CA ARG A 42 13.01 -3.05 -1.80
C ARG A 42 12.92 -2.35 -0.46
N ARG A 43 14.03 -1.83 -0.03
CA ARG A 43 14.05 -1.00 1.18
C ARG A 43 13.87 0.45 0.77
N ILE A 44 13.05 1.17 1.53
CA ILE A 44 12.94 2.62 1.36
C ILE A 44 13.15 3.29 2.70
N GLU A 45 13.48 4.58 2.66
CA GLU A 45 13.68 5.36 3.87
C GLU A 45 12.53 6.32 4.04
N LEU A 46 11.92 6.28 5.21
CA LEU A 46 10.93 7.26 5.61
C LEU A 46 11.56 8.17 6.64
N ALA A 47 10.87 9.25 6.98
CA ALA A 47 11.41 10.23 7.90
C ALA A 47 11.83 9.62 9.24
N GLY A 48 11.11 8.60 9.69
CA GLY A 48 11.38 8.00 11.00
C GLY A 48 12.15 6.70 10.95
N GLY A 49 12.59 6.26 9.77
CA GLY A 49 13.34 5.02 9.68
C GLY A 49 13.08 4.30 8.38
N GLY A 50 13.76 3.19 8.19
CA GLY A 50 13.63 2.38 6.98
C GLY A 50 12.50 1.40 7.07
N VAL A 51 11.91 1.07 5.93
CA VAL A 51 10.92 0.02 5.84
C VAL A 51 11.21 -0.81 4.60
N VAL A 52 10.71 -2.02 4.60
CA VAL A 52 10.84 -2.92 3.47
C VAL A 52 9.50 -2.96 2.75
N LEU A 53 9.52 -2.67 1.46
CA LEU A 53 8.33 -2.73 0.62
C LEU A 53 8.39 -3.98 -0.25
N ALA A 54 7.30 -4.70 -0.32
CA ALA A 54 7.19 -5.85 -1.19
C ALA A 54 6.00 -5.65 -2.12
N ASP A 55 6.23 -5.88 -3.42
CA ASP A 55 5.14 -5.88 -4.38
C ASP A 55 4.72 -7.34 -4.58
N THR A 56 3.43 -7.58 -4.50
CA THR A 56 2.90 -8.94 -4.64
C THR A 56 2.25 -9.11 -6.00
N VAL A 57 1.87 -10.34 -6.32
CA VAL A 57 1.16 -10.61 -7.55
C VAL A 57 -0.16 -9.84 -7.54
N GLY A 58 -0.53 -9.28 -8.70
CA GLY A 58 -1.78 -8.56 -8.81
C GLY A 58 -2.97 -9.50 -8.78
N PHE A 59 -4.02 -9.07 -8.10
CA PHE A 59 -5.25 -9.84 -8.03
C PHE A 59 -6.11 -9.54 -9.24
N VAL A 60 -6.80 -10.56 -9.73
CA VAL A 60 -7.75 -10.41 -10.82
C VAL A 60 -9.09 -10.97 -10.37
N ARG A 61 -10.11 -10.58 -11.07
CA ARG A 61 -11.45 -11.09 -10.81
C ARG A 61 -11.42 -12.60 -11.00
N ASP A 62 -12.11 -13.30 -10.11
CA ASP A 62 -12.24 -14.74 -10.20
C ASP A 62 -10.90 -15.46 -10.28
N LEU A 63 -9.96 -15.03 -9.42
CA LEU A 63 -8.68 -15.71 -9.35
C LEU A 63 -8.90 -17.17 -8.99
N PRO A 64 -8.54 -18.12 -9.88
CA PRO A 64 -8.80 -19.52 -9.59
C PRO A 64 -8.05 -20.03 -8.39
N HIS A 65 -8.63 -20.97 -7.68
CA HIS A 65 -8.00 -21.55 -6.51
C HIS A 65 -6.63 -22.14 -6.81
N GLU A 66 -6.47 -22.77 -7.95
CA GLU A 66 -5.18 -23.37 -8.27
C GLU A 66 -4.12 -22.28 -8.49
N LEU A 67 -4.53 -21.10 -8.99
CA LEU A 67 -3.56 -20.01 -9.12
C LEU A 67 -3.22 -19.41 -7.78
N VAL A 68 -4.19 -19.33 -6.86
CA VAL A 68 -3.89 -18.87 -5.51
C VAL A 68 -2.86 -19.79 -4.88
N ALA A 69 -3.04 -21.09 -5.02
CA ALA A 69 -2.10 -22.05 -4.47
C ALA A 69 -0.73 -21.93 -5.12
N ALA A 70 -0.70 -21.74 -6.44
CA ALA A 70 0.56 -21.63 -7.17
C ALA A 70 1.33 -20.37 -6.78
N PHE A 71 0.62 -19.30 -6.45
CA PHE A 71 1.27 -18.04 -6.10
C PHE A 71 1.39 -17.83 -4.61
N ARG A 72 1.21 -18.91 -3.83
CA ARG A 72 1.25 -18.78 -2.37
C ARG A 72 2.58 -18.24 -1.89
N SER A 73 3.67 -18.57 -2.57
CA SER A 73 4.97 -18.07 -2.15
C SER A 73 5.07 -16.55 -2.32
N THR A 74 4.48 -15.99 -3.39
CA THR A 74 4.49 -14.54 -3.55
C THR A 74 3.52 -13.88 -2.59
N LEU A 75 2.42 -14.55 -2.27
CA LEU A 75 1.45 -14.00 -1.34
C LEU A 75 1.90 -14.14 0.11
N SER A 76 2.95 -14.91 0.37
CA SER A 76 3.48 -15.01 1.73
C SER A 76 4.02 -13.69 2.23
N GLU A 77 4.48 -12.82 1.31
CA GLU A 77 4.92 -11.48 1.73
C GLU A 77 3.76 -10.69 2.33
N ALA A 78 2.55 -10.87 1.78
CA ALA A 78 1.40 -10.22 2.36
C ALA A 78 1.10 -10.78 3.75
N ARG A 79 1.21 -12.10 3.92
CA ARG A 79 0.94 -12.72 5.22
C ARG A 79 1.88 -12.29 6.31
N GLU A 80 3.11 -11.96 5.93
CA GLU A 80 4.15 -11.63 6.91
C GLU A 80 4.35 -10.14 7.07
N ALA A 81 3.55 -9.33 6.39
CA ALA A 81 3.70 -7.89 6.46
C ALA A 81 3.14 -7.34 7.77
N ASP A 82 3.71 -6.24 8.19
CA ASP A 82 3.18 -5.48 9.33
C ASP A 82 2.03 -4.61 8.93
N LEU A 83 1.97 -4.24 7.65
CA LEU A 83 0.94 -3.36 7.11
C LEU A 83 0.77 -3.68 5.64
N LEU A 84 -0.45 -3.66 5.16
CA LEU A 84 -0.75 -3.83 3.75
C LEU A 84 -1.11 -2.48 3.14
N LEU A 85 -0.53 -2.18 1.99
CA LEU A 85 -1.01 -1.08 1.15
C LEU A 85 -1.96 -1.67 0.13
N HIS A 86 -3.22 -1.36 0.28
CA HIS A 86 -4.23 -1.85 -0.65
C HIS A 86 -4.45 -0.78 -1.70
N VAL A 87 -3.96 -1.03 -2.91
CA VAL A 87 -3.97 -0.05 -3.99
C VAL A 87 -5.23 -0.26 -4.82
N ILE A 88 -5.98 0.81 -5.01
CA ILE A 88 -7.29 0.77 -5.64
C ILE A 88 -7.32 1.84 -6.73
N ASP A 89 -7.92 1.51 -7.88
CA ASP A 89 -8.16 2.50 -8.92
C ASP A 89 -9.35 3.37 -8.49
N ALA A 90 -9.07 4.61 -8.14
CA ALA A 90 -10.10 5.52 -7.63
C ALA A 90 -11.16 5.85 -8.65
N ASP A 91 -10.84 5.71 -9.93
CA ASP A 91 -11.75 6.01 -11.02
C ASP A 91 -12.60 4.82 -11.45
N ASP A 92 -12.37 3.65 -10.85
CA ASP A 92 -13.09 2.44 -11.21
C ASP A 92 -14.46 2.45 -10.55
N PRO A 93 -15.55 2.43 -11.32
CA PRO A 93 -16.89 2.41 -10.72
C PRO A 93 -17.17 1.14 -9.92
N LEU A 94 -16.39 0.07 -10.14
CA LEU A 94 -16.56 -1.18 -9.43
C LEU A 94 -15.53 -1.33 -8.31
N ARG A 95 -14.95 -0.22 -7.87
CA ARG A 95 -13.84 -0.32 -6.91
C ARG A 95 -14.23 -0.98 -5.59
N GLU A 96 -15.44 -0.75 -5.12
CA GLU A 96 -15.85 -1.37 -3.86
C GLU A 96 -15.95 -2.88 -4.00
N GLU A 97 -16.44 -3.36 -5.15
CA GLU A 97 -16.47 -4.78 -5.43
C GLU A 97 -15.09 -5.39 -5.48
N ARG A 98 -14.17 -4.70 -6.14
CA ARG A 98 -12.81 -5.21 -6.25
C ARG A 98 -12.10 -5.21 -4.91
N MET A 99 -12.35 -4.19 -4.10
CA MET A 99 -11.80 -4.17 -2.75
C MET A 99 -12.27 -5.38 -1.95
N ALA A 100 -13.57 -5.70 -2.06
CA ALA A 100 -14.11 -6.84 -1.34
C ALA A 100 -13.50 -8.15 -1.82
N GLN A 101 -13.24 -8.26 -3.12
CA GLN A 101 -12.62 -9.46 -3.66
C GLN A 101 -11.19 -9.63 -3.17
N VAL A 102 -10.43 -8.54 -3.12
CA VAL A 102 -9.07 -8.58 -2.59
C VAL A 102 -9.09 -8.98 -1.11
N ASP A 103 -10.01 -8.40 -0.34
CA ASP A 103 -10.12 -8.73 1.07
C ASP A 103 -10.46 -10.22 1.26
N ALA A 104 -11.30 -10.77 0.39
CA ALA A 104 -11.64 -12.18 0.49
C ALA A 104 -10.42 -13.08 0.27
N VAL A 105 -9.59 -12.74 -0.72
CA VAL A 105 -8.37 -13.52 -0.96
C VAL A 105 -7.41 -13.37 0.20
N LEU A 106 -7.28 -12.16 0.74
CA LEU A 106 -6.40 -11.95 1.89
C LEU A 106 -6.83 -12.80 3.08
N ARG A 107 -8.14 -12.90 3.33
CA ARG A 107 -8.62 -13.77 4.39
C ARG A 107 -8.28 -15.23 4.10
N GLU A 108 -8.42 -15.63 2.85
CA GLU A 108 -8.17 -17.01 2.46
C GLU A 108 -6.71 -17.42 2.70
N ILE A 109 -5.78 -16.50 2.49
CA ILE A 109 -4.37 -16.81 2.69
C ILE A 109 -3.87 -16.52 4.11
N GLY A 110 -4.77 -16.10 5.01
CA GLY A 110 -4.39 -15.86 6.39
C GLY A 110 -3.88 -14.46 6.67
N ALA A 111 -4.17 -13.51 5.79
CA ALA A 111 -3.70 -12.13 5.95
C ALA A 111 -4.83 -11.16 6.30
N GLY A 112 -6.00 -11.68 6.65
CA GLY A 112 -7.16 -10.83 6.86
C GLY A 112 -7.08 -9.93 8.08
N GLU A 113 -6.24 -10.26 9.04
CA GLU A 113 -6.14 -9.48 10.27
C GLU A 113 -5.04 -8.41 10.21
N ILE A 114 -4.28 -8.37 9.13
CA ILE A 114 -3.19 -7.40 9.02
C ILE A 114 -3.79 -6.02 8.74
N PRO A 115 -3.35 -4.97 9.44
CA PRO A 115 -3.88 -3.63 9.19
C PRO A 115 -3.64 -3.20 7.75
N GLN A 116 -4.57 -2.44 7.22
CA GLN A 116 -4.48 -1.95 5.85
C GLN A 116 -4.47 -0.44 5.82
N LEU A 117 -3.68 0.12 4.91
CA LEU A 117 -3.77 1.51 4.51
C LEU A 117 -4.26 1.51 3.08
N LEU A 118 -5.40 2.13 2.82
CA LEU A 118 -5.98 2.16 1.49
C LEU A 118 -5.30 3.26 0.67
N VAL A 119 -5.01 2.96 -0.59
CA VAL A 119 -4.44 3.94 -1.50
C VAL A 119 -5.35 4.03 -2.71
N PHE A 120 -6.10 5.14 -2.80
CA PHE A 120 -6.95 5.40 -3.95
C PHE A 120 -6.10 6.12 -4.97
N ASN A 121 -5.65 5.35 -5.96
CA ASN A 121 -4.72 5.79 -6.99
C ASN A 121 -5.47 6.30 -8.20
N LYS A 122 -4.76 7.01 -9.06
CA LYS A 122 -5.26 7.48 -10.36
C LYS A 122 -6.23 8.64 -10.23
N ILE A 123 -6.01 9.50 -9.23
CA ILE A 123 -6.85 10.69 -9.09
C ILE A 123 -6.67 11.64 -10.27
N ASP A 124 -5.59 11.46 -11.07
CA ASP A 124 -5.40 12.23 -12.28
C ASP A 124 -6.54 12.01 -13.28
N ARG A 125 -7.30 10.93 -13.12
CA ARG A 125 -8.44 10.65 -13.99
C ARG A 125 -9.74 11.23 -13.47
N ILE A 126 -9.72 11.85 -12.31
CA ILE A 126 -10.94 12.40 -11.68
C ILE A 126 -10.81 13.90 -11.67
N GLU A 127 -11.74 14.57 -12.35
CA GLU A 127 -11.72 16.02 -12.47
C GLU A 127 -11.87 16.65 -11.10
N GLY A 128 -10.98 17.59 -10.77
CA GLY A 128 -11.04 18.32 -9.52
C GLY A 128 -10.51 17.57 -8.30
N ALA A 129 -10.07 16.33 -8.48
CA ALA A 129 -9.55 15.58 -7.34
C ALA A 129 -8.15 16.04 -6.97
N GLU A 130 -7.89 16.09 -5.68
CA GLU A 130 -6.57 16.47 -5.18
C GLU A 130 -6.09 15.44 -4.18
N PRO A 131 -4.77 15.35 -3.99
CA PRO A 131 -4.25 14.41 -2.99
C PRO A 131 -4.75 14.76 -1.59
N ARG A 132 -5.10 13.74 -0.83
CA ARG A 132 -5.57 13.95 0.54
C ARG A 132 -5.48 12.67 1.33
N ILE A 133 -5.59 12.81 2.64
CA ILE A 133 -5.69 11.68 3.55
C ILE A 133 -7.09 11.71 4.15
N ASP A 134 -7.81 10.60 4.04
CA ASP A 134 -9.13 10.45 4.62
C ASP A 134 -9.07 9.42 5.74
N GLN A 135 -9.86 9.64 6.77
CA GLN A 135 -10.04 8.63 7.81
C GLN A 135 -11.38 7.95 7.57
N ARG A 136 -11.34 6.64 7.36
CA ARG A 136 -12.54 5.86 7.09
C ARG A 136 -12.82 4.99 8.30
N GLY A 137 -13.64 5.48 9.19
CA GLY A 137 -13.87 4.81 10.46
C GLY A 137 -12.71 5.03 11.40
N GLU A 138 -12.69 4.28 12.48
CA GLU A 138 -11.66 4.50 13.50
C GLU A 138 -10.31 3.97 13.11
N ASP A 139 -10.29 2.86 12.40
CA ASP A 139 -9.05 2.15 12.15
C ASP A 139 -8.61 2.16 10.70
N ARG A 140 -9.36 2.79 9.84
CA ARG A 140 -9.03 2.75 8.41
C ARG A 140 -8.71 4.14 7.92
N HIS A 141 -7.58 4.25 7.29
CA HIS A 141 -7.14 5.49 6.66
C HIS A 141 -6.98 5.25 5.17
N ALA A 142 -7.14 6.29 4.40
CA ALA A 142 -6.99 6.21 2.96
C ALA A 142 -6.21 7.42 2.48
N VAL A 143 -5.32 7.20 1.52
CA VAL A 143 -4.58 8.27 0.87
C VAL A 143 -5.02 8.29 -0.59
N TRP A 144 -5.38 9.47 -1.08
CA TRP A 144 -5.76 9.67 -2.47
C TRP A 144 -4.58 10.29 -3.20
N LEU A 145 -4.15 9.67 -4.28
CA LEU A 145 -2.94 10.11 -4.95
C LEU A 145 -2.94 9.73 -6.43
N SER A 146 -1.93 10.21 -7.14
CA SER A 146 -1.63 9.77 -8.49
C SER A 146 -0.19 9.31 -8.53
N ALA A 147 0.02 8.01 -8.59
CA ALA A 147 1.37 7.46 -8.67
C ALA A 147 2.04 7.88 -9.98
N ARG A 148 1.26 7.92 -11.07
CA ARG A 148 1.79 8.30 -12.37
C ARG A 148 2.35 9.71 -12.36
N ASP A 149 1.62 10.64 -11.77
CA ASP A 149 2.01 12.06 -11.80
C ASP A 149 2.82 12.47 -10.57
N GLY A 150 3.05 11.55 -9.65
CA GLY A 150 3.81 11.84 -8.44
C GLY A 150 3.08 12.70 -7.43
N LEU A 151 1.75 12.76 -7.53
CA LEU A 151 0.96 13.59 -6.62
C LEU A 151 0.55 12.80 -5.38
N GLY A 152 0.81 13.35 -4.22
CA GLY A 152 0.38 12.74 -2.97
C GLY A 152 1.32 11.70 -2.40
N LEU A 153 2.48 11.49 -3.02
CA LEU A 153 3.43 10.51 -2.51
C LEU A 153 3.98 10.90 -1.15
N ASP A 154 4.14 12.20 -0.91
CA ASP A 154 4.57 12.69 0.38
C ASP A 154 3.54 12.40 1.47
N LEU A 155 2.25 12.50 1.13
CA LEU A 155 1.19 12.16 2.06
C LEU A 155 1.21 10.67 2.37
N LEU A 156 1.49 9.84 1.37
CA LEU A 156 1.56 8.41 1.60
C LEU A 156 2.75 8.08 2.51
N ARG A 157 3.90 8.71 2.28
CA ARG A 157 5.06 8.47 3.15
C ARG A 157 4.75 8.86 4.59
N GLU A 158 4.07 9.97 4.75
CA GLU A 158 3.69 10.43 6.09
C GLU A 158 2.72 9.44 6.75
N ALA A 159 1.71 8.99 6.01
CA ALA A 159 0.74 8.04 6.55
C ALA A 159 1.41 6.71 6.90
N LEU A 160 2.35 6.26 6.08
CA LEU A 160 3.09 5.04 6.39
C LEU A 160 3.87 5.19 7.69
N GLY A 161 4.55 6.30 7.86
CA GLY A 161 5.29 6.53 9.09
C GLY A 161 4.40 6.52 10.30
N ASP A 162 3.25 7.15 10.20
CA ASP A 162 2.29 7.19 11.31
C ASP A 162 1.75 5.81 11.64
N ARG A 163 1.36 5.05 10.61
CA ARG A 163 0.76 3.74 10.82
C ARG A 163 1.79 2.74 11.36
N LEU A 164 3.04 2.91 11.02
CA LEU A 164 4.09 2.00 11.48
C LEU A 164 4.75 2.46 12.77
N GLY A 165 4.29 3.58 13.33
CA GLY A 165 4.81 4.08 14.57
C GLY A 165 6.20 4.65 14.48
N LEU A 166 6.64 5.04 13.29
CA LEU A 166 7.95 5.65 13.12
C LEU A 166 7.86 7.11 13.53
N ARG A 167 8.89 7.57 14.24
CA ARG A 167 8.91 8.94 14.70
C ARG A 167 10.01 9.71 14.03
N ARG A 168 9.71 10.94 13.65
CA ARG A 168 10.75 11.81 13.20
C ARG A 168 11.66 12.10 14.33
N VAL A 169 12.92 12.01 14.06
CA VAL A 169 13.91 12.50 15.00
C VAL A 169 14.06 13.96 14.69
N VAL A 170 13.42 14.79 15.47
CA VAL A 170 13.52 16.16 15.29
C VAL A 170 14.30 16.66 16.37
N GLY A 171 15.18 17.20 16.20
CA GLY A 171 15.92 17.62 17.26
C GLY A 171 15.21 17.66 18.51
N ASP A 172 14.54 17.23 18.87
CA ASP A 172 13.97 17.10 19.95
C ASP A 172 13.51 16.21 20.44
N VAL A 173 13.65 15.94 20.64
CA VAL A 173 13.32 15.20 21.14
C VAL A 173 12.43 14.71 21.65
N LEU A 174 12.01 14.75 22.05
CA LEU A 174 11.22 14.18 22.48
C LEU A 174 10.01 14.57 22.65
N LEU A 175 9.50 14.69 21.98
CA LEU A 175 8.31 14.85 22.07
C LEU A 175 7.62 13.77 22.34
N PRO A 176 7.12 13.51 23.23
CA PRO A 176 6.44 12.31 23.42
C PRO A 176 5.22 12.31 22.59
N THR A 177 5.23 12.25 22.49
CA THR A 177 4.31 12.17 21.71
C THR A 177 3.15 12.12 21.80
N ASN A 178 3.46 12.49 22.21
CA ASN A 178 2.54 12.40 22.08
C ASN A 178 1.98 13.03 22.02
N ALA A 179 2.55 13.47 22.19
CA ALA A 179 2.27 13.71 21.96
C ALA A 179 1.67 13.89 21.49
N GLY A 180 1.74 14.05 21.35
CA GLY A 180 1.52 13.61 20.81
C GLY A 180 0.84 13.88 20.34
N ARG A 181 1.05 14.05 20.37
CA ARG A 181 0.93 13.93 20.04
C ARG A 181 0.97 14.59 19.73
N LEU A 182 1.53 15.03 19.87
CA LEU A 182 1.97 15.27 19.63
C LEU A 182 1.83 15.51 18.99
N ARG A 183 1.87 15.71 18.91
CA ARG A 183 2.05 15.52 18.39
C ARG A 183 1.64 15.37 17.85
N ALA A 184 1.69 15.67 18.07
CA ALA A 184 1.60 15.09 17.55
C ALA A 184 1.15 15.18 17.03
N ARG A 185 1.39 15.42 16.98
CA ARG A 185 1.28 15.11 16.58
C ARG A 185 1.07 15.34 16.28
#